data_8d08715b22aa02431a1a9c86dbd2aba1
#
_entry.id   8d08715b22aa02431a1a9c86dbd2aba1
#
_cell.length_a   1.000
_cell.length_b   1.000
_cell.length_c   1.000
_cell.angle_alpha   90.00
_cell.angle_beta   90.00
_cell.angle_gamma   90.00
#
_symmetry.space_group_name_H-M   'P 1'
#
loop_
_entity.id
_entity.type
_entity.pdbx_description
1 polymer ?
#
loop_
_entity_poly.entity_id
_entity_poly.type
_entity_poly.pdbx_seq_one_letter_code
_entity_poly.pdbx_strand_id
1 'polypeptide(L)' 'MIRYDEHAEFQIARRDISKAWIEATLRNPDTTELRGRRRSFLKCLPDRHVMLRVVTPADDPEFVITAYFDRTRPCV' A
#
# COMPACT_ATOMS: atom_id res chain seq x y z
N MET A 1 11.10 9.25 6.39
CA MET A 1 9.88 9.14 7.20
C MET A 1 8.66 9.01 6.29
N ILE A 2 7.82 8.02 6.55
CA ILE A 2 6.64 7.80 5.74
C ILE A 2 5.58 8.84 6.07
N ARG A 3 5.07 9.50 5.04
CA ARG A 3 4.05 10.54 5.16
C ARG A 3 2.79 10.06 4.46
N TYR A 4 1.67 10.61 4.87
CA TYR A 4 0.36 10.21 4.35
C TYR A 4 -0.38 11.43 3.85
N ASP A 5 -0.91 11.33 2.63
CA ASP A 5 -1.84 12.32 2.13
C ASP A 5 -3.09 12.33 3.03
N GLU A 6 -3.72 13.49 3.17
CA GLU A 6 -4.90 13.63 4.02
C GLU A 6 -6.01 12.65 3.59
N HIS A 7 -6.19 12.53 2.29
CA HIS A 7 -7.17 11.59 1.75
C HIS A 7 -6.79 10.14 2.09
N ALA A 8 -5.49 9.84 2.06
CA ALA A 8 -5.01 8.52 2.42
C ALA A 8 -5.29 8.19 3.88
N GLU A 9 -5.10 9.16 4.78
CA GLU A 9 -5.41 8.97 6.20
C GLU A 9 -6.87 8.59 6.39
N PHE A 10 -7.76 9.30 5.70
CA PHE A 10 -9.19 9.01 5.78
C PHE A 10 -9.50 7.61 5.25
N GLN A 11 -8.91 7.26 4.12
CA GLN A 11 -9.18 5.96 3.46
C GLN A 11 -8.67 4.79 4.30
N ILE A 12 -7.47 4.89 4.84
CA ILE A 12 -6.91 3.78 5.62
C ILE A 12 -7.65 3.58 6.93
N ALA A 13 -8.11 4.68 7.56
CA ALA A 13 -8.91 4.58 8.76
C ALA A 13 -10.25 3.91 8.46
N ARG A 14 -10.90 4.32 7.39
CA ARG A 14 -12.18 3.77 6.96
C ARG A 14 -12.07 2.29 6.60
N ARG A 15 -10.96 1.89 6.00
CA ARG A 15 -10.73 0.51 5.56
C ARG A 15 -10.09 -0.35 6.63
N ASP A 16 -9.83 0.21 7.80
CA ASP A 16 -9.21 -0.50 8.92
C ASP A 16 -7.85 -1.09 8.52
N ILE A 17 -7.05 -0.29 7.83
CA ILE A 17 -5.71 -0.70 7.43
C ILE A 17 -4.71 -0.15 8.43
N SER A 18 -3.90 -1.03 9.00
CA SER A 18 -2.87 -0.64 9.96
C SER A 18 -1.71 0.07 9.26
N LYS A 19 -1.22 1.17 9.84
CA LYS A 19 -0.04 1.84 9.32
C LYS A 19 1.20 0.95 9.41
N ALA A 20 1.22 0.02 10.38
CA ALA A 20 2.30 -0.96 10.47
C ALA A 20 2.32 -1.87 9.23
N TRP A 21 1.16 -2.25 8.74
CA TRP A 21 1.07 -3.04 7.51
C TRP A 21 1.56 -2.25 6.30
N ILE A 22 1.19 -0.97 6.24
CA ILE A 22 1.62 -0.10 5.14
C ILE A 22 3.14 0.06 5.15
N GLU A 23 3.71 0.29 6.31
CA GLU A 23 5.16 0.46 6.43
C GLU A 23 5.89 -0.83 6.07
N ALA A 24 5.38 -1.97 6.50
CA ALA A 24 5.96 -3.27 6.15
C ALA A 24 5.91 -3.48 4.62
N THR A 25 4.81 -3.09 4.00
CA THR A 25 4.63 -3.22 2.56
C THR A 25 5.64 -2.35 1.81
N LEU A 26 5.85 -1.12 2.27
CA LEU A 26 6.80 -0.22 1.62
C LEU A 26 8.24 -0.67 1.80
N ARG A 27 8.58 -1.25 2.95
CA ARG A 27 9.94 -1.71 3.24
C ARG A 27 10.29 -3.02 2.58
N ASN A 28 9.32 -3.91 2.45
CA ASN A 28 9.58 -5.26 1.96
C ASN A 28 8.40 -5.79 1.14
N PRO A 29 8.13 -5.17 -0.01
CA PRO A 29 7.02 -5.61 -0.85
C PRO A 29 7.31 -6.97 -1.49
N ASP A 30 6.25 -7.72 -1.77
CA ASP A 30 6.36 -8.94 -2.54
C ASP A 30 6.55 -8.62 -4.01
N THR A 31 5.92 -7.54 -4.49
CA THR A 31 6.10 -7.06 -5.85
C THR A 31 5.79 -5.57 -5.91
N THR A 32 6.27 -4.92 -6.96
CA THR A 32 5.97 -3.51 -7.22
C THR A 32 5.55 -3.36 -8.65
N GLU A 33 4.74 -2.32 -8.91
CA GLU A 33 4.28 -1.99 -10.25
C GLU A 33 4.43 -0.50 -10.46
N LEU A 34 4.95 -0.11 -11.61
CA LEU A 34 5.04 1.28 -11.99
C LEU A 34 4.01 1.52 -13.11
N ARG A 35 3.13 2.49 -12.88
CA ARG A 35 2.10 2.82 -13.86
C ARG A 35 2.00 4.34 -13.96
N GLY A 36 2.56 4.89 -15.04
CA GLY A 36 2.64 6.32 -15.21
C GLY A 36 3.48 6.94 -14.11
N ARG A 37 2.91 7.90 -13.39
CA ARG A 37 3.60 8.61 -12.33
C ARG A 37 3.35 8.02 -10.94
N ARG A 38 2.75 6.83 -10.88
CA ARG A 38 2.43 6.18 -9.62
C ARG A 38 3.10 4.84 -9.52
N ARG A 39 3.52 4.52 -8.32
CA ARG A 39 4.11 3.22 -8.01
C ARG A 39 3.23 2.52 -6.98
N SER A 40 2.95 1.26 -7.23
CA SER A 40 2.22 0.42 -6.27
C SER A 40 3.18 -0.56 -5.63
N PHE A 41 3.03 -0.73 -4.33
CA PHE A 41 3.76 -1.73 -3.55
C PHE A 41 2.73 -2.73 -3.06
N LEU A 42 2.97 -4.01 -3.34
CA LEU A 42 2.01 -5.05 -2.99
C LEU A 42 2.67 -6.06 -2.06
N LYS A 43 1.94 -6.42 -1.03
CA LYS A 43 2.40 -7.43 -0.08
C LYS A 43 1.22 -8.26 0.39
N CYS A 44 1.41 -9.59 0.37
CA CYS A 44 0.42 -10.49 0.92
C CYS A 44 0.41 -10.37 2.44
N LEU A 45 -0.78 -10.17 3.02
CA LEU A 45 -0.95 -10.18 4.46
C LEU A 45 -1.33 -11.61 4.86
N PRO A 46 -0.40 -12.38 5.48
CA PRO A 46 -0.66 -13.81 5.73
C PRO A 46 -1.88 -14.06 6.59
N ASP A 47 -2.14 -13.18 7.56
CA ASP A 47 -3.26 -13.34 8.47
C ASP A 47 -4.62 -13.17 7.78
N ARG A 48 -4.65 -12.49 6.65
CA ARG A 48 -5.88 -12.19 5.93
C ARG A 48 -5.95 -12.85 4.56
N HIS A 49 -4.85 -13.41 4.08
CA HIS A 49 -4.75 -14.00 2.75
C HIS A 49 -5.20 -13.02 1.66
N VAL A 50 -4.79 -11.76 1.81
CA VAL A 50 -5.16 -10.72 0.86
C VAL A 50 -3.94 -9.83 0.59
N MET A 51 -3.84 -9.35 -0.64
CA MET A 51 -2.78 -8.41 -1.02
C MET A 51 -3.13 -7.01 -0.55
N LEU A 52 -2.19 -6.39 0.15
CA LEU A 52 -2.29 -4.97 0.45
C LEU A 52 -1.56 -4.19 -0.64
N ARG A 53 -2.25 -3.24 -1.25
CA ARG A 53 -1.66 -2.36 -2.25
C ARG A 53 -1.50 -0.99 -1.65
N VAL A 54 -0.27 -0.47 -1.68
CA VAL A 54 0.06 0.89 -1.23
C VAL A 54 0.55 1.67 -2.42
N VAL A 55 -0.04 2.83 -2.68
CA VAL A 55 0.25 3.64 -3.85
C VAL A 55 0.96 4.91 -3.44
N THR A 56 2.07 5.21 -4.13
CA THR A 56 2.85 6.43 -3.91
C THR A 56 3.13 7.09 -5.25
N PRO A 57 3.57 8.37 -5.26
CA PRO A 57 4.16 8.91 -6.47
C PRO A 57 5.42 8.12 -6.82
N ALA A 58 5.73 8.00 -8.10
CA ALA A 58 6.89 7.24 -8.55
C ALA A 58 8.20 7.83 -8.00
N ASP A 59 8.24 9.14 -7.83
CA ASP A 59 9.44 9.86 -7.38
C ASP A 59 9.47 10.14 -5.87
N ASP A 60 8.44 9.66 -5.14
CA ASP A 60 8.40 9.86 -3.68
C ASP A 60 7.77 8.63 -3.02
N PRO A 61 8.55 7.56 -2.88
CA PRO A 61 8.01 6.30 -2.35
C PRO A 61 7.69 6.32 -0.85
N GLU A 62 7.90 7.45 -0.19
CA GLU A 62 7.55 7.60 1.22
C GLU A 62 6.29 8.45 1.43
N PHE A 63 5.63 8.86 0.35
CA PHE A 63 4.39 9.62 0.45
C PHE A 63 3.22 8.75 -0.01
N VAL A 64 2.39 8.31 0.93
CA VAL A 64 1.29 7.40 0.64
C VAL A 64 0.09 8.19 0.12
N ILE A 65 -0.28 7.92 -1.14
CA ILE A 65 -1.45 8.53 -1.77
C ILE A 65 -2.71 7.79 -1.35
N THR A 66 -2.65 6.47 -1.32
CA THR A 66 -3.77 5.63 -0.92
C THR A 66 -3.27 4.22 -0.62
N ALA A 67 -4.10 3.45 0.06
CA ALA A 67 -3.84 2.03 0.32
C ALA A 67 -5.18 1.30 0.36
N TYR A 68 -5.19 0.09 -0.17
CA TYR A 68 -6.42 -0.73 -0.15
C TYR A 68 -6.08 -2.20 -0.34
N PHE A 69 -7.02 -3.05 0.02
CA PHE A 69 -6.88 -4.48 -0.21
C PHE A 69 -7.23 -4.78 -1.67
N ASP A 70 -6.28 -5.36 -2.38
CA ASP A 70 -6.46 -5.69 -3.80
C ASP A 70 -6.87 -7.15 -3.92
N ARG A 71 -8.17 -7.37 -4.07
CA ARG A 71 -8.74 -8.71 -4.13
C ARG A 71 -8.64 -9.34 -5.51
N THR A 72 -8.14 -8.59 -6.49
CA THR A 72 -7.91 -9.12 -7.84
C THR A 72 -6.57 -9.83 -7.95
N ARG A 73 -5.72 -9.69 -6.94
CA ARG A 73 -4.40 -10.32 -6.90
C ARG A 73 -4.39 -11.41 -5.85
N PRO A 74 -4.07 -12.64 -6.25
CA PRO A 74 -4.00 -13.72 -5.26
C PRO A 74 -2.74 -13.60 -4.40
N CYS A 75 -2.88 -14.00 -3.15
CA CYS A 75 -1.74 -14.24 -2.27
C CYS A 75 -1.23 -15.63 -2.58
N VAL A 76 -0.05 -15.70 -3.09
CA VAL A 76 0.51 -17.00 -3.45
C VAL A 76 1.40 -17.51 -2.36
#